data_47cd889ca413791e2cdb22998a62bb64
#
_entry.id   47cd889ca413791e2cdb22998a62bb64
#
_cell.length_a   1.000
_cell.length_b   1.000
_cell.length_c   1.000
_cell.angle_alpha   90.00
_cell.angle_beta   90.00
_cell.angle_gamma   90.00
#
_symmetry.space_group_name_H-M   'P 1'
#
loop_
_entity.id
_entity.type
_entity.pdbx_description
1 polymer ?
#
loop_
_entity_poly.entity_id
_entity_poly.type
_entity_poly.pdbx_seq_one_letter_code
_entity_poly.pdbx_strand_id
1 'polypeptide(L)'
;IHTHNAKLFGIYDGKEEIKKSTRELAKRLIYSVLYGGGPNRVGSILKPTLSERSQKQIGYETIDTFYKNLPAIKKLKDKVDERVTERGYLIGIDGRHLQIRSRHSALNQLLQSTGSLCVKKATCILYEDLKENKLRWGIHYAFVAHIHDEIQALVKPQHVSLYKKLAVDCFRKSGEYFNLKCPMTGEVREGKNWMETH
;
A
#
# COMPACT_ATOMS: atom_id res chain seq x y z
N ILE A 1 2.21 -6.83 10.96
CA ILE A 1 1.06 -6.76 10.04
C ILE A 1 0.73 -8.16 9.50
N HIS A 2 1.64 -8.87 8.80
CA HIS A 2 1.31 -10.13 8.12
C HIS A 2 0.98 -11.29 9.06
N THR A 3 1.49 -11.32 10.28
CA THR A 3 1.05 -12.26 11.33
C THR A 3 -0.42 -12.03 11.71
N HIS A 4 -0.85 -10.77 11.83
CA HIS A 4 -2.25 -10.42 12.06
C HIS A 4 -3.13 -10.80 10.87
N ASN A 5 -2.67 -10.51 9.64
CA ASN A 5 -3.39 -10.92 8.43
C ASN A 5 -3.58 -12.45 8.35
N ALA A 6 -2.56 -13.25 8.77
CA ALA A 6 -2.68 -14.70 8.81
C ALA A 6 -3.82 -15.18 9.74
N LYS A 7 -4.01 -14.51 10.87
CA LYS A 7 -5.16 -14.75 11.77
C LYS A 7 -6.48 -14.37 11.11
N LEU A 8 -6.54 -13.21 10.45
CA LEU A 8 -7.74 -12.75 9.75
C LEU A 8 -8.21 -13.73 8.66
N PHE A 9 -7.27 -14.37 7.96
CA PHE A 9 -7.59 -15.39 6.96
C PHE A 9 -7.85 -16.79 7.54
N GLY A 10 -7.69 -16.98 8.86
CA GLY A 10 -7.85 -18.29 9.51
C GLY A 10 -6.75 -19.30 9.17
N ILE A 11 -5.62 -18.87 8.63
CA ILE A 11 -4.49 -19.74 8.28
C ILE A 11 -3.42 -19.84 9.39
N TYR A 12 -3.66 -19.17 10.50
CA TYR A 12 -2.81 -19.17 11.69
C TYR A 12 -3.65 -18.95 12.96
N ASP A 13 -3.54 -19.82 13.94
CA ASP A 13 -4.32 -19.81 15.18
C ASP A 13 -3.68 -18.98 16.31
N GLY A 14 -2.39 -18.65 16.19
CA GLY A 14 -1.67 -17.85 17.19
C GLY A 14 -1.04 -18.62 18.34
N LYS A 15 -1.07 -19.95 18.34
CA LYS A 15 -0.55 -20.78 19.45
C LYS A 15 0.95 -20.98 19.44
N GLU A 16 1.56 -21.00 18.24
CA GLU A 16 2.99 -21.21 18.05
C GLU A 16 3.64 -20.00 17.37
N GLU A 17 4.97 -20.00 17.24
CA GLU A 17 5.66 -19.01 16.42
C GLU A 17 5.29 -19.16 14.94
N ILE A 18 4.89 -18.06 14.30
CA ILE A 18 4.45 -18.10 12.92
C ILE A 18 5.63 -18.35 11.96
N LYS A 19 5.50 -19.35 11.10
CA LYS A 19 6.50 -19.67 10.07
C LYS A 19 6.58 -18.52 9.03
N LYS A 20 7.79 -18.25 8.53
CA LYS A 20 8.03 -17.25 7.48
C LYS A 20 7.15 -17.50 6.25
N SER A 21 7.00 -18.78 5.84
CA SER A 21 6.12 -19.16 4.72
C SER A 21 4.65 -18.76 4.92
N THR A 22 4.12 -18.92 6.15
CA THR A 22 2.74 -18.50 6.48
C THR A 22 2.57 -16.99 6.44
N ARG A 23 3.59 -16.23 6.87
CA ARG A 23 3.59 -14.76 6.75
C ARG A 23 3.59 -14.30 5.29
N GLU A 24 4.41 -14.92 4.44
CA GLU A 24 4.45 -14.62 3.01
C GLU A 24 3.13 -15.02 2.31
N LEU A 25 2.53 -16.13 2.72
CA LEU A 25 1.23 -16.54 2.24
C LEU A 25 0.16 -15.50 2.61
N ALA A 26 0.12 -15.06 3.87
CA ALA A 26 -0.80 -14.02 4.33
C ALA A 26 -0.61 -12.69 3.59
N LYS A 27 0.64 -12.32 3.27
CA LYS A 27 0.97 -11.14 2.45
C LYS A 27 0.35 -11.26 1.05
N ARG A 28 0.53 -12.40 0.38
CA ARG A 28 -0.04 -12.64 -0.95
C ARG A 28 -1.58 -12.63 -0.94
N LEU A 29 -2.20 -13.19 0.10
CA LEU A 29 -3.65 -13.22 0.26
C LEU A 29 -4.24 -11.82 0.44
N ILE A 30 -3.69 -10.99 1.35
CA ILE A 30 -4.23 -9.66 1.60
C ILE A 30 -4.16 -8.79 0.35
N TYR A 31 -3.02 -8.81 -0.38
CA TYR A 31 -2.92 -8.09 -1.63
C TYR A 31 -3.89 -8.63 -2.69
N SER A 32 -4.04 -9.97 -2.79
CA SER A 32 -5.00 -10.55 -3.72
C SER A 32 -6.43 -10.04 -3.44
N VAL A 33 -6.88 -10.09 -2.19
CA VAL A 33 -8.24 -9.67 -1.82
C VAL A 33 -8.44 -8.16 -2.02
N LEU A 34 -7.51 -7.34 -1.56
CA LEU A 34 -7.61 -5.87 -1.68
C LEU A 34 -7.54 -5.40 -3.14
N TYR A 35 -6.83 -6.15 -4.00
CA TYR A 35 -6.67 -5.81 -5.41
C TYR A 35 -7.72 -6.48 -6.32
N GLY A 36 -8.79 -7.00 -5.72
CA GLY A 36 -9.94 -7.52 -6.45
C GLY A 36 -9.77 -8.95 -6.97
N GLY A 37 -8.79 -9.69 -6.44
CA GLY A 37 -8.64 -11.11 -6.73
C GLY A 37 -9.83 -11.92 -6.25
N GLY A 38 -10.48 -12.63 -7.17
CA GLY A 38 -11.63 -13.47 -6.87
C GLY A 38 -11.26 -14.80 -6.20
N PRO A 39 -12.28 -15.63 -5.87
CA PRO A 39 -12.10 -16.90 -5.16
C PRO A 39 -11.10 -17.85 -5.83
N ASN A 40 -11.12 -17.97 -7.16
CA ASN A 40 -10.15 -18.81 -7.89
C ASN A 40 -8.70 -18.38 -7.58
N ARG A 41 -8.43 -17.08 -7.61
CA ARG A 41 -7.09 -16.54 -7.34
C ARG A 41 -6.65 -16.81 -5.89
N VAL A 42 -7.54 -16.59 -4.93
CA VAL A 42 -7.25 -16.84 -3.50
C VAL A 42 -7.02 -18.34 -3.27
N GLY A 43 -7.86 -19.19 -3.81
CA GLY A 43 -7.71 -20.64 -3.70
C GLY A 43 -6.44 -21.17 -4.39
N SER A 44 -6.06 -20.65 -5.54
CA SER A 44 -4.81 -21.04 -6.21
C SER A 44 -3.56 -20.61 -5.44
N ILE A 45 -3.62 -19.51 -4.70
CA ILE A 45 -2.55 -19.10 -3.78
C ILE A 45 -2.41 -20.07 -2.61
N LEU A 46 -3.54 -20.55 -2.06
CA LEU A 46 -3.56 -21.45 -0.90
C LEU A 46 -3.23 -22.90 -1.25
N LYS A 47 -3.80 -23.38 -2.33
CA LYS A 47 -3.74 -24.80 -2.76
C LYS A 47 -3.51 -24.92 -4.27
N PRO A 48 -2.31 -24.60 -4.76
CA PRO A 48 -2.03 -24.54 -6.21
C PRO A 48 -2.18 -25.89 -6.94
N THR A 49 -2.07 -27.00 -6.21
CA THR A 49 -2.14 -28.37 -6.78
C THR A 49 -3.55 -28.95 -6.90
N LEU A 50 -4.55 -28.28 -6.31
CA LEU A 50 -5.93 -28.75 -6.38
C LEU A 50 -6.60 -28.36 -7.70
N SER A 51 -7.72 -29.05 -8.03
CA SER A 51 -8.56 -28.68 -9.17
C SER A 51 -9.10 -27.25 -9.03
N GLU A 52 -9.39 -26.61 -10.16
CA GLU A 52 -9.93 -25.25 -10.18
C GLU A 52 -11.24 -25.12 -9.39
N ARG A 53 -12.10 -26.14 -9.44
CA ARG A 53 -13.34 -26.19 -8.66
C ARG A 53 -13.05 -26.17 -7.14
N SER A 54 -12.10 -26.99 -6.71
CA SER A 54 -11.71 -27.05 -5.28
C SER A 54 -11.01 -25.75 -4.84
N GLN A 55 -10.16 -25.18 -5.69
CA GLN A 55 -9.54 -23.88 -5.43
C GLN A 55 -10.60 -22.80 -5.26
N LYS A 56 -11.61 -22.75 -6.13
CA LYS A 56 -12.69 -21.77 -6.06
C LYS A 56 -13.48 -21.89 -4.75
N GLN A 57 -13.79 -23.11 -4.32
CA GLN A 57 -14.50 -23.35 -3.07
C GLN A 57 -13.69 -22.86 -1.85
N ILE A 58 -12.43 -23.27 -1.74
CA ILE A 58 -11.52 -22.85 -0.67
C ILE A 58 -11.34 -21.32 -0.67
N GLY A 59 -11.24 -20.72 -1.85
CA GLY A 59 -11.15 -19.28 -2.00
C GLY A 59 -12.37 -18.54 -1.47
N TYR A 60 -13.59 -19.03 -1.73
CA TYR A 60 -14.82 -18.46 -1.16
C TYR A 60 -14.82 -18.52 0.34
N GLU A 61 -14.51 -19.66 0.94
CA GLU A 61 -14.47 -19.86 2.39
C GLU A 61 -13.44 -18.95 3.06
N THR A 62 -12.28 -18.81 2.43
CA THR A 62 -11.19 -17.96 2.93
C THR A 62 -11.53 -16.48 2.88
N ILE A 63 -12.13 -16.01 1.78
CA ILE A 63 -12.58 -14.62 1.63
C ILE A 63 -13.72 -14.31 2.60
N ASP A 64 -14.66 -15.23 2.78
CA ASP A 64 -15.76 -15.08 3.73
C ASP A 64 -15.22 -14.99 5.16
N THR A 65 -14.29 -15.86 5.54
CA THR A 65 -13.61 -15.82 6.84
C THR A 65 -12.91 -14.48 7.06
N PHE A 66 -12.18 -14.01 6.07
CA PHE A 66 -11.51 -12.71 6.15
C PHE A 66 -12.49 -11.56 6.39
N TYR A 67 -13.59 -11.50 5.64
CA TYR A 67 -14.60 -10.44 5.80
C TYR A 67 -15.39 -10.55 7.11
N LYS A 68 -15.62 -11.75 7.64
CA LYS A 68 -16.20 -11.96 8.97
C LYS A 68 -15.26 -11.42 10.06
N ASN A 69 -13.97 -11.66 9.93
CA ASN A 69 -12.95 -11.21 10.89
C ASN A 69 -12.59 -9.72 10.74
N LEU A 70 -12.89 -9.10 9.59
CA LEU A 70 -12.63 -7.69 9.33
C LEU A 70 -13.83 -7.00 8.62
N PRO A 71 -14.96 -6.85 9.32
CA PRO A 71 -16.21 -6.33 8.75
C PRO A 71 -16.08 -4.89 8.23
N ALA A 72 -15.13 -4.11 8.75
CA ALA A 72 -14.89 -2.75 8.28
C ALA A 72 -14.42 -2.71 6.81
N ILE A 73 -13.57 -3.65 6.40
CA ILE A 73 -13.11 -3.76 5.00
C ILE A 73 -14.25 -4.24 4.10
N LYS A 74 -15.09 -5.18 4.59
CA LYS A 74 -16.29 -5.58 3.85
C LYS A 74 -17.20 -4.39 3.59
N LYS A 75 -17.51 -3.63 4.63
CA LYS A 75 -18.35 -2.43 4.52
C LYS A 75 -17.77 -1.38 3.58
N LEU A 76 -16.43 -1.19 3.58
CA LEU A 76 -15.76 -0.31 2.64
C LEU A 76 -15.94 -0.79 1.21
N LYS A 77 -15.69 -2.10 0.96
CA LYS A 77 -15.86 -2.71 -0.36
C LYS A 77 -17.29 -2.55 -0.88
N ASP A 78 -18.28 -2.87 -0.05
CA ASP A 78 -19.70 -2.79 -0.41
C ASP A 78 -20.09 -1.34 -0.79
N LYS A 79 -19.64 -0.34 -0.02
CA LYS A 79 -19.84 1.08 -0.35
C LYS A 79 -19.15 1.51 -1.66
N VAL A 80 -17.94 1.01 -1.91
CA VAL A 80 -17.22 1.27 -3.16
C VAL A 80 -18.00 0.68 -4.34
N ASP A 81 -18.47 -0.56 -4.23
CA ASP A 81 -19.25 -1.24 -5.26
C ASP A 81 -20.59 -0.53 -5.52
N GLU A 82 -21.28 -0.07 -4.47
CA GLU A 82 -22.51 0.74 -4.56
C GLU A 82 -22.25 2.04 -5.34
N ARG A 83 -21.24 2.82 -4.96
CA ARG A 83 -20.92 4.09 -5.61
C ARG A 83 -20.53 3.93 -7.08
N VAL A 84 -19.79 2.87 -7.41
CA VAL A 84 -19.45 2.57 -8.80
C VAL A 84 -20.70 2.19 -9.60
N THR A 85 -21.63 1.45 -9.00
CA THR A 85 -22.90 1.10 -9.65
C THR A 85 -23.77 2.32 -9.92
N GLU A 86 -23.84 3.26 -8.98
CA GLU A 86 -24.64 4.48 -9.10
C GLU A 86 -24.08 5.49 -10.10
N ARG A 87 -22.75 5.65 -10.15
CA ARG A 87 -22.11 6.81 -10.81
C ARG A 87 -21.12 6.44 -11.92
N GLY A 88 -20.62 5.19 -11.95
CA GLY A 88 -19.55 4.76 -12.86
C GLY A 88 -18.14 5.25 -12.46
N TYR A 89 -18.01 6.07 -11.41
CA TYR A 89 -16.74 6.61 -10.93
C TYR A 89 -16.69 6.70 -9.39
N LEU A 90 -15.49 6.83 -8.86
CA LEU A 90 -15.25 7.16 -7.46
C LEU A 90 -14.64 8.57 -7.35
N ILE A 91 -14.74 9.17 -6.17
CA ILE A 91 -14.05 10.43 -5.86
C ILE A 91 -12.77 10.10 -5.12
N GLY A 92 -11.64 10.52 -5.68
CA GLY A 92 -10.32 10.39 -5.07
C GLY A 92 -10.16 11.30 -3.85
N ILE A 93 -9.10 11.09 -3.08
CA ILE A 93 -8.79 11.88 -1.87
C ILE A 93 -8.59 13.37 -2.13
N ASP A 94 -8.25 13.74 -3.35
CA ASP A 94 -8.08 15.11 -3.84
C ASP A 94 -9.32 15.68 -4.59
N GLY A 95 -10.44 14.96 -4.53
CA GLY A 95 -11.70 15.36 -5.17
C GLY A 95 -11.82 15.01 -6.66
N ARG A 96 -10.79 14.45 -7.31
CA ARG A 96 -10.88 14.05 -8.72
C ARG A 96 -11.77 12.85 -8.95
N HIS A 97 -12.37 12.76 -10.12
CA HIS A 97 -13.11 11.60 -10.55
C HIS A 97 -12.18 10.49 -11.01
N LEU A 98 -12.28 9.34 -10.37
CA LEU A 98 -11.58 8.11 -10.72
C LEU A 98 -12.51 7.25 -11.58
N GLN A 99 -12.27 7.23 -12.88
CA GLN A 99 -13.04 6.40 -13.81
C GLN A 99 -12.78 4.92 -13.55
N ILE A 100 -13.84 4.17 -13.28
CA ILE A 100 -13.74 2.75 -12.92
C ILE A 100 -14.08 1.88 -14.12
N ARG A 101 -13.06 1.21 -14.67
CA ARG A 101 -13.23 0.30 -15.81
C ARG A 101 -13.82 -1.06 -15.42
N SER A 102 -13.58 -1.49 -14.18
CA SER A 102 -14.04 -2.78 -13.66
C SER A 102 -14.38 -2.67 -12.17
N ARG A 103 -15.57 -3.14 -11.80
CA ARG A 103 -16.01 -3.16 -10.38
C ARG A 103 -15.04 -3.91 -9.48
N HIS A 104 -14.47 -5.02 -9.98
CA HIS A 104 -13.52 -5.82 -9.20
C HIS A 104 -12.25 -5.06 -8.83
N SER A 105 -11.82 -4.10 -9.65
CA SER A 105 -10.63 -3.28 -9.41
C SER A 105 -10.92 -1.95 -8.71
N ALA A 106 -12.18 -1.63 -8.42
CA ALA A 106 -12.56 -0.32 -7.91
C ALA A 106 -11.89 0.04 -6.58
N LEU A 107 -11.91 -0.88 -5.62
CA LEU A 107 -11.24 -0.68 -4.33
C LEU A 107 -9.71 -0.53 -4.52
N ASN A 108 -9.09 -1.37 -5.34
CA ASN A 108 -7.68 -1.24 -5.66
C ASN A 108 -7.36 0.12 -6.27
N GLN A 109 -8.14 0.56 -7.24
CA GLN A 109 -7.92 1.85 -7.91
C GLN A 109 -8.04 3.02 -6.94
N LEU A 110 -8.99 2.98 -6.00
CA LEU A 110 -9.12 3.98 -4.95
C LEU A 110 -7.89 3.99 -4.03
N LEU A 111 -7.44 2.83 -3.56
CA LEU A 111 -6.27 2.71 -2.68
C LEU A 111 -4.98 3.13 -3.37
N GLN A 112 -4.75 2.68 -4.60
CA GLN A 112 -3.54 3.01 -5.38
C GLN A 112 -3.48 4.49 -5.74
N SER A 113 -4.62 5.09 -6.12
CA SER A 113 -4.72 6.54 -6.36
C SER A 113 -4.37 7.34 -5.11
N THR A 114 -4.94 6.95 -3.96
CA THR A 114 -4.65 7.61 -2.67
C THR A 114 -3.18 7.51 -2.32
N GLY A 115 -2.60 6.30 -2.36
CA GLY A 115 -1.17 6.08 -2.07
C GLY A 115 -0.26 6.91 -2.98
N SER A 116 -0.52 6.91 -4.29
CA SER A 116 0.26 7.68 -5.26
C SER A 116 0.20 9.20 -4.97
N LEU A 117 -0.97 9.73 -4.60
CA LEU A 117 -1.11 11.15 -4.24
C LEU A 117 -0.37 11.49 -2.96
N CYS A 118 -0.42 10.62 -1.95
CA CYS A 118 0.32 10.82 -0.71
C CYS A 118 1.84 10.88 -0.95
N VAL A 119 2.40 9.98 -1.77
CA VAL A 119 3.83 9.99 -2.07
C VAL A 119 4.22 11.22 -2.90
N LYS A 120 3.42 11.60 -3.91
CA LYS A 120 3.66 12.82 -4.69
C LYS A 120 3.60 14.08 -3.82
N LYS A 121 2.63 14.17 -2.91
CA LYS A 121 2.55 15.29 -1.97
C LYS A 121 3.74 15.31 -1.01
N ALA A 122 4.17 14.15 -0.50
CA ALA A 122 5.37 14.02 0.31
C ALA A 122 6.61 14.52 -0.44
N THR A 123 6.76 14.18 -1.73
CA THR A 123 7.87 14.69 -2.57
C THR A 123 7.85 16.21 -2.70
N CYS A 124 6.66 16.82 -2.89
CA CYS A 124 6.54 18.28 -2.93
C CYS A 124 6.91 18.92 -1.58
N ILE A 125 6.43 18.35 -0.48
CA ILE A 125 6.77 18.82 0.87
C ILE A 125 8.27 18.69 1.13
N LEU A 126 8.88 17.56 0.78
CA LEU A 126 10.32 17.36 0.93
C LEU A 126 11.12 18.40 0.15
N TYR A 127 10.70 18.71 -1.08
CA TYR A 127 11.35 19.75 -1.89
C TYR A 127 11.31 21.12 -1.20
N GLU A 128 10.14 21.53 -0.70
CA GLU A 128 10.00 22.82 -0.01
C GLU A 128 10.77 22.84 1.32
N ASP A 129 10.68 21.77 2.14
CA ASP A 129 11.45 21.66 3.38
C ASP A 129 12.97 21.74 3.13
N LEU A 130 13.48 21.11 2.08
CA LEU A 130 14.90 21.17 1.70
C LEU A 130 15.30 22.60 1.29
N LYS A 131 14.45 23.27 0.53
CA LYS A 131 14.66 24.67 0.11
C LYS A 131 14.67 25.63 1.31
N GLU A 132 13.73 25.49 2.25
CA GLU A 132 13.71 26.26 3.49
C GLU A 132 14.99 26.07 4.31
N ASN A 133 15.54 24.87 4.30
CA ASN A 133 16.83 24.56 4.93
C ASN A 133 18.05 24.93 4.05
N LYS A 134 17.85 25.77 3.02
CA LYS A 134 18.90 26.30 2.11
C LYS A 134 19.62 25.25 1.30
N LEU A 135 19.05 24.04 1.14
CA LEU A 135 19.56 23.05 0.23
C LEU A 135 18.98 23.30 -1.17
N ARG A 136 19.86 23.32 -2.17
CA ARG A 136 19.49 23.60 -3.57
C ARG A 136 19.58 22.32 -4.38
N TRP A 137 18.52 22.02 -5.14
CA TRP A 137 18.50 20.92 -6.08
C TRP A 137 19.57 21.08 -7.16
N GLY A 138 20.19 19.97 -7.57
CA GLY A 138 21.31 19.94 -8.53
C GLY A 138 22.66 20.35 -7.92
N ILE A 139 22.67 20.91 -6.70
CA ILE A 139 23.91 21.34 -6.01
C ILE A 139 24.16 20.50 -4.75
N HIS A 140 23.18 20.40 -3.87
CA HIS A 140 23.29 19.72 -2.58
C HIS A 140 22.64 18.34 -2.61
N TYR A 141 21.58 18.18 -3.39
CA TYR A 141 20.86 16.94 -3.62
C TYR A 141 20.23 16.93 -5.03
N ALA A 142 19.81 15.75 -5.49
CA ALA A 142 19.00 15.59 -6.70
C ALA A 142 18.06 14.40 -6.54
N PHE A 143 16.77 14.57 -6.83
CA PHE A 143 15.87 13.44 -7.00
C PHE A 143 16.20 12.76 -8.34
N VAL A 144 16.46 11.47 -8.32
CA VAL A 144 16.88 10.72 -9.52
C VAL A 144 15.86 9.69 -9.97
N ALA A 145 15.01 9.20 -9.06
CA ALA A 145 13.92 8.32 -9.43
C ALA A 145 12.76 8.44 -8.42
N HIS A 146 11.54 8.22 -8.93
CA HIS A 146 10.32 8.12 -8.16
C HIS A 146 9.57 6.87 -8.62
N ILE A 147 9.67 5.77 -7.86
CA ILE A 147 9.21 4.45 -8.26
C ILE A 147 8.17 3.99 -7.23
N HIS A 148 6.88 3.98 -7.63
CA HIS A 148 5.76 3.63 -6.77
C HIS A 148 5.71 4.45 -5.46
N ASP A 149 6.18 3.87 -4.37
CA ASP A 149 6.24 4.41 -3.01
C ASP A 149 7.66 4.76 -2.55
N GLU A 150 8.62 4.74 -3.49
CA GLU A 150 10.04 4.98 -3.24
C GLU A 150 10.53 6.24 -3.94
N ILE A 151 11.29 7.06 -3.22
CA ILE A 151 11.98 8.24 -3.73
C ILE A 151 13.49 8.00 -3.63
N GLN A 152 14.16 7.92 -4.77
CA GLN A 152 15.62 7.82 -4.85
C GLN A 152 16.22 9.19 -5.05
N ALA A 153 17.25 9.52 -4.25
CA ALA A 153 17.94 10.79 -4.34
C ALA A 153 19.46 10.64 -4.15
N LEU A 154 20.20 11.42 -4.90
CA LEU A 154 21.63 11.68 -4.64
C LEU A 154 21.73 12.83 -3.65
N VAL A 155 22.52 12.68 -2.59
CA VAL A 155 22.69 13.68 -1.54
C VAL A 155 24.17 13.82 -1.21
N LYS A 156 24.69 15.05 -1.12
CA LYS A 156 26.08 15.28 -0.67
C LYS A 156 26.26 14.80 0.77
N PRO A 157 27.38 14.15 1.12
CA PRO A 157 27.58 13.51 2.43
C PRO A 157 27.26 14.40 3.63
N GLN A 158 27.65 15.69 3.59
CA GLN A 158 27.41 16.62 4.68
C GLN A 158 25.92 16.94 4.93
N HIS A 159 25.04 16.62 4.00
CA HIS A 159 23.62 16.92 4.09
C HIS A 159 22.74 15.67 4.34
N VAL A 160 23.32 14.47 4.35
CA VAL A 160 22.58 13.19 4.46
C VAL A 160 21.75 13.14 5.74
N SER A 161 22.30 13.51 6.87
CA SER A 161 21.59 13.46 8.16
C SER A 161 20.33 14.35 8.16
N LEU A 162 20.43 15.56 7.66
CA LEU A 162 19.30 16.48 7.54
C LEU A 162 18.28 15.95 6.51
N TYR A 163 18.76 15.49 5.34
CA TYR A 163 17.91 14.93 4.30
C TYR A 163 17.08 13.75 4.82
N LYS A 164 17.71 12.80 5.51
CA LYS A 164 17.02 11.63 6.10
C LYS A 164 15.90 12.03 7.04
N LYS A 165 16.13 13.01 7.91
CA LYS A 165 15.11 13.53 8.82
C LYS A 165 13.91 14.12 8.06
N LEU A 166 14.17 14.98 7.09
CA LEU A 166 13.13 15.63 6.29
C LEU A 166 12.38 14.63 5.40
N ALA A 167 13.09 13.63 4.84
CA ALA A 167 12.52 12.58 4.02
C ALA A 167 11.56 11.65 4.78
N VAL A 168 11.76 11.43 6.06
CA VAL A 168 10.79 10.71 6.90
C VAL A 168 9.60 11.61 7.26
N ASP A 169 9.88 12.85 7.67
CA ASP A 169 8.84 13.78 8.14
C ASP A 169 7.87 14.21 7.03
N CYS A 170 8.31 14.27 5.76
CA CYS A 170 7.44 14.65 4.66
C CYS A 170 6.26 13.69 4.47
N PHE A 171 6.41 12.40 4.79
CA PHE A 171 5.29 11.44 4.75
C PHE A 171 4.27 11.73 5.84
N ARG A 172 4.69 12.01 7.05
CA ARG A 172 3.81 12.43 8.15
C ARG A 172 3.00 13.67 7.74
N LYS A 173 3.68 14.71 7.26
CA LYS A 173 3.06 15.95 6.78
C LYS A 173 2.09 15.71 5.61
N SER A 174 2.43 14.79 4.71
CA SER A 174 1.53 14.40 3.62
C SER A 174 0.26 13.73 4.11
N GLY A 175 0.37 12.84 5.10
CA GLY A 175 -0.80 12.22 5.74
C GLY A 175 -1.70 13.25 6.43
N GLU A 176 -1.12 14.22 7.12
CA GLU A 176 -1.83 15.33 7.76
C GLU A 176 -2.53 16.22 6.74
N TYR A 177 -1.87 16.55 5.62
CA TYR A 177 -2.45 17.33 4.52
C TYR A 177 -3.73 16.70 3.97
N PHE A 178 -3.77 15.37 3.84
CA PHE A 178 -4.94 14.64 3.39
C PHE A 178 -5.88 14.21 4.51
N ASN A 179 -5.67 14.65 5.75
CA ASN A 179 -6.46 14.30 6.93
C ASN A 179 -6.59 12.78 7.14
N LEU A 180 -5.51 12.02 6.87
CA LEU A 180 -5.50 10.58 7.10
C LEU A 180 -5.55 10.30 8.59
N LYS A 181 -6.44 9.39 9.00
CA LYS A 181 -6.57 8.97 10.41
C LYS A 181 -5.40 8.11 10.91
N CYS A 182 -4.71 7.45 9.98
CA CYS A 182 -3.52 6.66 10.28
C CYS A 182 -2.28 7.50 9.98
N PRO A 183 -1.34 7.66 10.93
CA PRO A 183 -0.10 8.38 10.67
C PRO A 183 0.70 7.68 9.57
N MET A 184 1.21 8.47 8.62
CA MET A 184 2.13 7.98 7.61
C MET A 184 3.57 8.14 8.10
N THR A 185 4.42 7.22 7.68
CA THR A 185 5.87 7.27 7.91
C THR A 185 6.60 6.62 6.76
N GLY A 186 7.90 6.83 6.69
CA GLY A 186 8.80 6.20 5.73
C GLY A 186 10.03 5.61 6.41
N GLU A 187 10.74 4.75 5.70
CA GLU A 187 12.07 4.27 6.05
C GLU A 187 13.08 4.90 5.09
N VAL A 188 14.24 5.32 5.60
CA VAL A 188 15.32 5.84 4.75
C VAL A 188 16.53 4.96 4.89
N ARG A 189 17.00 4.45 3.76
CA ARG A 189 18.26 3.72 3.64
C ARG A 189 19.30 4.58 2.95
N GLU A 190 20.55 4.39 3.31
CA GLU A 190 21.71 5.07 2.75
C GLU A 190 22.65 4.04 2.14
N GLY A 191 23.14 4.32 0.95
CA GLY A 191 24.07 3.44 0.23
C GLY A 191 24.79 4.22 -0.88
N LYS A 192 25.80 3.60 -1.46
CA LYS A 192 26.57 4.19 -2.58
C LYS A 192 25.92 3.95 -3.94
N ASN A 193 24.96 3.06 -4.01
CA ASN A 193 24.22 2.69 -5.21
C ASN A 193 22.84 2.17 -4.85
N TRP A 194 21.97 1.97 -5.84
CA TRP A 194 20.61 1.51 -5.65
C TRP A 194 20.52 0.14 -4.95
N MET A 195 21.39 -0.79 -5.30
CA MET A 195 21.34 -2.14 -4.71
C MET A 195 21.55 -2.13 -3.20
N GLU A 196 22.30 -1.17 -2.66
CA GLU A 196 22.53 -1.02 -1.21
C GLU A 196 21.33 -0.36 -0.50
N THR A 197 20.49 0.35 -1.22
CA THR A 197 19.33 1.07 -0.68
C THR A 197 18.02 0.32 -0.89
N HIS A 198 18.01 -0.76 -1.68
CA HIS A 198 16.81 -1.54 -2.05
C HIS A 198 16.80 -2.96 -1.43
#